data_fff404058ae3dba0e602f7ffb1b9624b
#
_entry.id   fff404058ae3dba0e602f7ffb1b9624b
#
_cell.length_a   1.000
_cell.length_b   1.000
_cell.length_c   1.000
_cell.angle_alpha   90.00
_cell.angle_beta   90.00
_cell.angle_gamma   90.00
#
_symmetry.space_group_name_H-M   'P 1'
#
loop_
_entity.id
_entity.type
_entity.pdbx_description
1 polymer ?
#
loop_
_entity_poly.entity_id
_entity_poly.type
_entity_poly.pdbx_seq_one_letter_code
_entity_poly.pdbx_strand_id
1 'polypeptide(L)'
;MEKKERFGDLEIDLIIGVGHKGPLLTINDRATGVLKMGQIENKEAKTIEDTAVRLLQDWLPFIFTVTSDNGKEFANHRAMAEQLNIDFFFEKPYHSRERGADENLNGLVRQYFPKKNNFDLIEKEQVEKIVNNRPRKRFGYRTPKEVFVNAINNNGIVALLT
;
A
#
# COMPACT_ATOMS: atom_id res chain seq x y z
N MET A 1 7.64 6.43 -22.80
CA MET A 1 7.32 5.00 -22.61
C MET A 1 6.85 4.83 -21.17
N GLU A 2 5.55 4.67 -20.95
CA GLU A 2 5.03 4.38 -19.61
C GLU A 2 5.60 3.04 -19.17
N LYS A 3 6.31 3.02 -18.04
CA LYS A 3 6.73 1.75 -17.44
C LYS A 3 5.45 1.01 -17.06
N LYS A 4 5.21 -0.13 -17.70
CA LYS A 4 4.10 -1.00 -17.35
C LYS A 4 4.31 -1.45 -15.90
N GLU A 5 3.41 -1.02 -15.03
CA GLU A 5 3.43 -1.41 -13.62
C GLU A 5 3.26 -2.93 -13.52
N ARG A 6 4.15 -3.57 -12.77
CA ARG A 6 4.13 -5.02 -12.57
C ARG A 6 3.30 -5.35 -11.34
N PHE A 7 2.43 -6.35 -11.46
CA PHE A 7 1.73 -6.93 -10.32
C PHE A 7 2.74 -7.46 -9.29
N GLY A 8 2.55 -7.10 -8.02
CA GLY A 8 3.46 -7.44 -6.93
C GLY A 8 4.57 -6.41 -6.66
N ASP A 9 4.59 -5.30 -7.39
CA ASP A 9 5.41 -4.13 -7.06
C ASP A 9 4.57 -3.18 -6.21
N LEU A 10 4.88 -3.13 -4.90
CA LEU A 10 4.11 -2.42 -3.91
C LEU A 10 4.69 -1.04 -3.61
N GLU A 11 3.83 -0.18 -3.12
CA GLU A 11 4.18 1.11 -2.57
C GLU A 11 3.67 1.22 -1.14
N ILE A 12 4.52 1.74 -0.25
CA ILE A 12 4.22 1.91 1.17
C ILE A 12 4.35 3.38 1.56
N ASP A 13 3.36 3.89 2.30
CA ASP A 13 3.32 5.27 2.75
C ASP A 13 2.64 5.41 4.12
N LEU A 14 2.83 6.56 4.77
CA LEU A 14 2.19 6.92 6.03
C LEU A 14 1.23 8.08 5.85
N ILE A 15 0.00 7.87 6.32
CA ILE A 15 -1.01 8.93 6.41
C ILE A 15 -1.14 9.36 7.86
N ILE A 16 -0.96 10.66 8.12
CA ILE A 16 -0.90 11.22 9.46
C ILE A 16 -2.11 12.12 9.70
N GLY A 17 -2.77 11.91 10.84
CA GLY A 17 -3.88 12.73 11.31
C GLY A 17 -3.48 13.89 12.23
N VAL A 18 -4.46 14.49 12.89
CA VAL A 18 -4.28 15.58 13.86
C VAL A 18 -3.41 15.15 15.03
N GLY A 19 -2.49 16.00 15.41
CA GLY A 19 -1.63 15.77 16.57
C GLY A 19 -0.70 14.57 16.45
N HIS A 20 -0.49 14.10 15.23
CA HIS A 20 0.30 12.90 14.93
C HIS A 20 -0.19 11.63 15.63
N LYS A 21 -1.45 11.60 16.06
CA LYS A 21 -2.08 10.44 16.69
C LYS A 21 -2.65 9.49 15.64
N GLY A 22 -2.49 8.19 15.90
CA GLY A 22 -3.06 7.13 15.07
C GLY A 22 -2.63 7.16 13.61
N PRO A 23 -1.32 7.25 13.29
CA PRO A 23 -0.91 7.22 11.90
C PRO A 23 -1.35 5.92 11.23
N LEU A 24 -1.65 5.98 9.92
CA LEU A 24 -2.03 4.84 9.11
C LEU A 24 -0.88 4.46 8.18
N LEU A 25 -0.50 3.20 8.22
CA LEU A 25 0.33 2.61 7.20
C LEU A 25 -0.55 2.17 6.04
N THR A 26 -0.26 2.63 4.84
CA THR A 26 -0.93 2.24 3.61
C THR A 26 0.04 1.47 2.73
N ILE A 27 -0.41 0.38 2.15
CA ILE A 27 0.34 -0.44 1.21
C ILE A 27 -0.57 -0.72 0.02
N ASN A 28 -0.11 -0.38 -1.18
CA ASN A 28 -0.87 -0.64 -2.38
C ASN A 28 -0.06 -1.36 -3.45
N ASP A 29 -0.70 -2.24 -4.19
CA ASP A 29 -0.14 -2.80 -5.41
C ASP A 29 -0.32 -1.81 -6.56
N ARG A 30 0.77 -1.40 -7.19
CA ARG A 30 0.77 -0.35 -8.20
C ARG A 30 -0.01 -0.71 -9.46
N ALA A 31 0.05 -1.98 -9.85
CA ALA A 31 -0.61 -2.45 -11.07
C ALA A 31 -2.14 -2.57 -10.91
N THR A 32 -2.61 -3.01 -9.75
CA THR A 32 -4.03 -3.31 -9.50
C THR A 32 -4.75 -2.25 -8.66
N GLY A 33 -3.99 -1.42 -7.95
CA GLY A 33 -4.53 -0.41 -7.05
C GLY A 33 -5.17 -0.96 -5.78
N VAL A 34 -5.01 -2.26 -5.49
CA VAL A 34 -5.49 -2.85 -4.23
C VAL A 34 -4.71 -2.28 -3.07
N LEU A 35 -5.43 -1.90 -2.03
CA LEU A 35 -4.94 -1.25 -0.83
C LEU A 35 -5.05 -2.16 0.38
N LYS A 36 -4.01 -2.18 1.22
CA LYS A 36 -4.05 -2.62 2.61
C LYS A 36 -3.73 -1.45 3.53
N MET A 37 -4.38 -1.41 4.68
CA MET A 37 -4.15 -0.38 5.69
C MET A 37 -4.00 -1.00 7.07
N GLY A 38 -3.13 -0.40 7.88
CA GLY A 38 -3.00 -0.72 9.29
C GLY A 38 -2.76 0.53 10.12
N GLN A 39 -3.42 0.63 11.27
CA GLN A 39 -3.09 1.67 12.24
C GLN A 39 -1.83 1.29 12.98
N ILE A 40 -0.97 2.28 13.20
CA ILE A 40 0.23 2.15 14.01
C ILE A 40 0.16 3.09 15.21
N GLU A 41 0.72 2.66 16.33
CA GLU A 41 0.68 3.43 17.58
C GLU A 41 1.62 4.64 17.53
N ASN A 42 2.74 4.48 16.84
CA ASN A 42 3.79 5.49 16.70
C ASN A 42 4.51 5.36 15.37
N LYS A 43 5.39 6.31 15.05
CA LYS A 43 6.18 6.32 13.80
C LYS A 43 7.56 5.68 13.95
N GLU A 44 7.76 4.85 14.96
CA GLU A 44 9.01 4.15 15.12
C GLU A 44 9.22 3.12 14.01
N ALA A 45 10.44 3.06 13.50
CA ALA A 45 10.77 2.16 12.39
C ALA A 45 10.41 0.69 12.67
N LYS A 46 10.54 0.25 13.93
CA LYS A 46 10.17 -1.10 14.36
C LYS A 46 8.65 -1.34 14.30
N THR A 47 7.85 -0.38 14.71
CA THR A 47 6.38 -0.48 14.65
C THR A 47 5.89 -0.57 13.20
N ILE A 48 6.51 0.19 12.30
CA ILE A 48 6.21 0.17 10.88
C ILE A 48 6.61 -1.15 10.24
N GLU A 49 7.82 -1.64 10.54
CA GLU A 49 8.31 -2.95 10.09
C GLU A 49 7.33 -4.07 10.50
N ASP A 50 6.99 -4.17 11.78
CA ASP A 50 6.12 -5.23 12.31
C ASP A 50 4.72 -5.17 11.70
N THR A 51 4.18 -3.95 11.51
CA THR A 51 2.87 -3.76 10.90
C THR A 51 2.88 -4.13 9.42
N ALA A 52 3.89 -3.71 8.67
CA ALA A 52 4.02 -4.04 7.25
C ALA A 52 4.18 -5.55 7.04
N VAL A 53 5.04 -6.20 7.82
CA VAL A 53 5.23 -7.65 7.75
C VAL A 53 3.92 -8.39 8.05
N ARG A 54 3.19 -7.97 9.09
CA ARG A 54 1.89 -8.56 9.43
C ARG A 54 0.85 -8.37 8.32
N LEU A 55 0.75 -7.19 7.76
CA LEU A 55 -0.22 -6.90 6.69
C LEU A 55 0.07 -7.66 5.40
N LEU A 56 1.33 -7.97 5.12
CA LEU A 56 1.75 -8.57 3.86
C LEU A 56 1.87 -10.11 3.90
N GLN A 57 1.57 -10.76 5.03
CA GLN A 57 1.70 -12.20 5.17
C GLN A 57 0.95 -13.00 4.10
N ASP A 58 -0.28 -12.60 3.80
CA ASP A 58 -1.13 -13.26 2.81
C ASP A 58 -0.78 -12.90 1.35
N TRP A 59 0.09 -11.90 1.14
CA TRP A 59 0.58 -11.47 -0.17
C TRP A 59 1.98 -12.00 -0.50
N LEU A 60 2.65 -12.67 0.43
CA LEU A 60 4.03 -13.16 0.24
C LEU A 60 4.25 -13.93 -1.06
N PRO A 61 3.32 -14.80 -1.55
CA PRO A 61 3.54 -15.57 -2.77
C PRO A 61 3.70 -14.73 -4.04
N PHE A 62 3.29 -13.45 -4.02
CA PHE A 62 3.27 -12.61 -5.23
C PHE A 62 3.85 -11.22 -5.07
N ILE A 63 4.52 -10.93 -3.95
CA ILE A 63 5.25 -9.67 -3.76
C ILE A 63 6.66 -9.81 -4.33
N PHE A 64 7.09 -8.78 -5.06
CA PHE A 64 8.46 -8.69 -5.59
C PHE A 64 9.23 -7.54 -4.97
N THR A 65 8.63 -6.35 -4.95
CA THR A 65 9.30 -5.14 -4.46
C THR A 65 8.38 -4.30 -3.58
N VAL A 66 9.00 -3.53 -2.70
CA VAL A 66 8.33 -2.45 -1.97
C VAL A 66 9.11 -1.17 -2.21
N THR A 67 8.40 -0.10 -2.52
CA THR A 67 8.97 1.25 -2.68
C THR A 67 8.36 2.19 -1.65
N SER A 68 9.18 3.03 -1.02
CA SER A 68 8.74 4.11 -0.12
C SER A 68 9.41 5.43 -0.47
N ASP A 69 8.94 6.52 0.12
CA ASP A 69 9.74 7.73 0.19
C ASP A 69 10.97 7.52 1.10
N ASN A 70 11.91 8.46 1.07
CA ASN A 70 13.13 8.38 1.87
C ASN A 70 12.92 8.93 3.29
N GLY A 71 11.84 8.53 3.95
CA GLY A 71 11.52 8.91 5.32
C GLY A 71 12.33 8.12 6.36
N LYS A 72 12.62 8.76 7.49
CA LYS A 72 13.30 8.12 8.64
C LYS A 72 12.50 6.98 9.24
N GLU A 73 11.19 7.00 9.08
CA GLU A 73 10.25 5.98 9.50
C GLU A 73 10.49 4.63 8.84
N PHE A 74 11.12 4.61 7.66
CA PHE A 74 11.50 3.38 6.95
C PHE A 74 12.96 2.97 7.17
N ALA A 75 13.59 3.39 8.28
CA ALA A 75 14.95 3.03 8.60
C ALA A 75 15.19 1.51 8.71
N ASN A 76 14.17 0.75 9.11
CA ASN A 76 14.23 -0.72 9.19
C ASN A 76 13.91 -1.45 7.88
N HIS A 77 13.99 -0.77 6.74
CA HIS A 77 13.67 -1.34 5.43
C HIS A 77 14.45 -2.62 5.10
N ARG A 78 15.70 -2.75 5.56
CA ARG A 78 16.51 -3.95 5.35
C ARG A 78 15.94 -5.16 6.09
N ALA A 79 15.56 -4.99 7.35
CA ALA A 79 14.94 -6.05 8.15
C ALA A 79 13.57 -6.46 7.56
N MET A 80 12.78 -5.49 7.09
CA MET A 80 11.52 -5.75 6.39
C MET A 80 11.76 -6.55 5.10
N ALA A 81 12.73 -6.14 4.27
CA ALA A 81 13.09 -6.83 3.04
C ALA A 81 13.52 -8.28 3.28
N GLU A 82 14.34 -8.51 4.32
CA GLU A 82 14.78 -9.87 4.69
C GLU A 82 13.60 -10.74 5.16
N GLN A 83 12.73 -10.24 6.04
CA GLN A 83 11.58 -10.98 6.55
C GLN A 83 10.56 -11.34 5.47
N LEU A 84 10.37 -10.45 4.49
CA LEU A 84 9.44 -10.64 3.38
C LEU A 84 10.08 -11.31 2.16
N ASN A 85 11.40 -11.45 2.15
CA ASN A 85 12.19 -11.94 1.01
C ASN A 85 11.91 -11.17 -0.28
N ILE A 86 12.01 -9.84 -0.20
CA ILE A 86 11.73 -8.91 -1.29
C ILE A 86 12.83 -7.86 -1.43
N ASP A 87 12.83 -7.14 -2.54
CA ASP A 87 13.67 -5.96 -2.71
C ASP A 87 12.94 -4.70 -2.22
N PHE A 88 13.65 -3.84 -1.49
CA PHE A 88 13.13 -2.58 -1.00
C PHE A 88 13.85 -1.40 -1.67
N PHE A 89 13.08 -0.46 -2.20
CA PHE A 89 13.59 0.71 -2.90
C PHE A 89 13.07 2.00 -2.27
N PHE A 90 13.88 3.06 -2.39
CA PHE A 90 13.44 4.42 -2.09
C PHE A 90 13.19 5.19 -3.38
N GLU A 91 12.15 6.02 -3.38
CA GLU A 91 11.88 6.91 -4.49
C GLU A 91 13.01 7.91 -4.68
N LYS A 92 13.33 8.18 -5.95
CA LYS A 92 14.30 9.22 -6.27
C LYS A 92 13.72 10.61 -6.00
N PRO A 93 14.47 11.54 -5.38
CA PRO A 93 14.02 12.91 -5.23
C PRO A 93 13.66 13.52 -6.60
N TYR A 94 12.56 14.30 -6.64
CA TYR A 94 12.07 15.02 -7.82
C TYR A 94 11.41 14.20 -8.95
N HIS A 95 11.10 12.94 -8.77
CA HIS A 95 10.34 12.13 -9.74
C HIS A 95 8.82 12.12 -9.44
N SER A 96 8.22 13.28 -9.19
CA SER A 96 6.79 13.44 -8.87
C SER A 96 5.84 12.92 -9.96
N ARG A 97 6.31 12.74 -11.19
CA ARG A 97 5.49 12.17 -12.28
C ARG A 97 5.26 10.67 -12.16
N GLU A 98 6.07 9.96 -11.39
CA GLU A 98 5.88 8.53 -11.10
C GLU A 98 4.79 8.32 -10.04
N ARG A 99 4.39 9.38 -9.32
CA ARG A 99 3.39 9.38 -8.24
C ARG A 99 1.93 9.55 -8.70
N GLY A 100 1.64 9.73 -9.97
CA GLY A 100 0.30 10.08 -10.43
C GLY A 100 -0.79 9.08 -10.01
N ALA A 101 -0.47 7.79 -9.92
CA ALA A 101 -1.39 6.76 -9.42
C ALA A 101 -1.55 6.80 -7.90
N ASP A 102 -0.48 7.14 -7.20
CA ASP A 102 -0.39 7.12 -5.73
C ASP A 102 -1.03 8.35 -5.10
N GLU A 103 -0.83 9.52 -5.71
CA GLU A 103 -1.54 10.74 -5.32
C GLU A 103 -3.06 10.55 -5.40
N ASN A 104 -3.54 9.83 -6.43
CA ASN A 104 -4.96 9.49 -6.56
C ASN A 104 -5.43 8.54 -5.45
N LEU A 105 -4.65 7.53 -5.09
CA LEU A 105 -5.02 6.60 -4.03
C LEU A 105 -5.00 7.27 -2.66
N ASN A 106 -3.94 8.00 -2.35
CA ASN A 106 -3.84 8.77 -1.11
C ASN A 106 -4.95 9.85 -1.04
N GLY A 107 -5.29 10.48 -2.15
CA GLY A 107 -6.43 11.38 -2.25
C GLY A 107 -7.77 10.72 -1.92
N LEU A 108 -7.98 9.50 -2.40
CA LEU A 108 -9.17 8.71 -2.08
C LEU A 108 -9.22 8.31 -0.60
N VAL A 109 -8.11 7.83 -0.06
CA VAL A 109 -8.02 7.48 1.37
C VAL A 109 -8.25 8.71 2.23
N ARG A 110 -7.71 9.87 1.85
CA ARG A 110 -7.91 11.15 2.55
C ARG A 110 -9.35 11.66 2.56
N GLN A 111 -10.21 11.20 1.66
CA GLN A 111 -11.66 11.51 1.74
C GLN A 111 -12.29 10.92 3.00
N TYR A 112 -11.79 9.79 3.48
CA TYR A 112 -12.25 9.11 4.70
C TYR A 112 -11.43 9.47 5.92
N PHE A 113 -10.16 9.83 5.73
CA PHE A 113 -9.21 10.20 6.78
C PHE A 113 -8.67 11.63 6.57
N PRO A 114 -9.52 12.67 6.75
CA PRO A 114 -9.07 14.06 6.61
C PRO A 114 -7.98 14.42 7.62
N LYS A 115 -7.04 15.27 7.22
CA LYS A 115 -5.89 15.67 8.06
C LYS A 115 -6.28 16.21 9.45
N LYS A 116 -7.48 16.76 9.58
CA LYS A 116 -7.98 17.39 10.83
C LYS A 116 -8.75 16.42 11.73
N ASN A 117 -8.91 15.17 11.35
CA ASN A 117 -9.70 14.21 12.11
C ASN A 117 -8.83 13.26 12.93
N ASN A 118 -9.40 12.75 14.02
CA ASN A 118 -8.83 11.64 14.76
C ASN A 118 -9.14 10.33 14.01
N PHE A 119 -8.10 9.61 13.61
CA PHE A 119 -8.24 8.36 12.84
C PHE A 119 -8.71 7.17 13.70
N ASP A 120 -8.65 7.28 15.03
CA ASP A 120 -9.10 6.21 15.93
C ASP A 120 -10.61 5.97 15.87
N LEU A 121 -11.38 6.95 15.39
CA LEU A 121 -12.83 6.90 15.27
C LEU A 121 -13.32 6.32 13.93
N ILE A 122 -12.43 5.95 13.04
CA ILE A 122 -12.75 5.50 11.68
C ILE A 122 -12.44 4.01 11.54
N GLU A 123 -13.41 3.25 11.07
CA GLU A 123 -13.25 1.82 10.79
C GLU A 123 -12.40 1.62 9.51
N LYS A 124 -11.14 1.29 9.70
CA LYS A 124 -10.14 1.17 8.62
C LYS A 124 -10.46 0.05 7.66
N GLU A 125 -10.90 -1.08 8.16
CA GLU A 125 -11.27 -2.25 7.37
C GLU A 125 -12.44 -1.94 6.44
N GLN A 126 -13.38 -1.13 6.90
CA GLN A 126 -14.49 -0.68 6.07
C GLN A 126 -14.04 0.28 4.97
N VAL A 127 -13.15 1.22 5.28
CA VAL A 127 -12.57 2.14 4.28
C VAL A 127 -11.75 1.38 3.25
N GLU A 128 -10.89 0.46 3.67
CA GLU A 128 -10.12 -0.42 2.79
C GLU A 128 -11.05 -1.18 1.82
N LYS A 129 -12.12 -1.77 2.35
CA LYS A 129 -13.12 -2.47 1.55
C LYS A 129 -13.80 -1.55 0.52
N ILE A 130 -14.19 -0.34 0.93
CA ILE A 130 -14.82 0.63 0.03
C ILE A 130 -13.86 1.03 -1.08
N VAL A 131 -12.62 1.37 -0.75
CA VAL A 131 -11.59 1.79 -1.73
C VAL A 131 -11.29 0.67 -2.72
N ASN A 132 -11.16 -0.57 -2.26
CA ASN A 132 -10.87 -1.73 -3.10
C ASN A 132 -12.05 -2.15 -4.00
N ASN A 133 -13.27 -1.77 -3.67
CA ASN A 133 -14.47 -2.03 -4.46
C ASN A 133 -14.98 -0.81 -5.23
N ARG A 134 -14.23 0.29 -5.26
CA ARG A 134 -14.59 1.48 -6.03
C ARG A 134 -14.08 1.37 -7.47
N PRO A 135 -14.96 1.42 -8.50
CA PRO A 135 -14.55 1.35 -9.90
C PRO A 135 -13.55 2.45 -10.26
N ARG A 136 -12.55 2.10 -11.06
CA ARG A 136 -11.50 3.03 -11.51
C ARG A 136 -11.52 3.19 -13.03
N LYS A 137 -11.49 4.42 -13.48
CA LYS A 137 -11.47 4.73 -14.93
C LYS A 137 -10.28 4.07 -15.64
N ARG A 138 -9.09 4.07 -15.00
CA ARG A 138 -7.86 3.45 -15.56
C ARG A 138 -7.98 1.94 -15.80
N PHE A 139 -8.93 1.27 -15.16
CA PHE A 139 -9.20 -0.17 -15.33
C PHE A 139 -10.47 -0.46 -16.14
N GLY A 140 -10.93 0.49 -16.94
CA GLY A 140 -12.20 0.35 -17.66
C GLY A 140 -13.39 0.19 -16.72
N TYR A 141 -13.38 0.93 -15.60
CA TYR A 141 -14.39 0.91 -14.53
C TYR A 141 -14.50 -0.39 -13.74
N ARG A 142 -13.50 -1.29 -13.86
CA ARG A 142 -13.35 -2.41 -12.92
C ARG A 142 -12.82 -1.90 -11.59
N THR A 143 -13.08 -2.65 -10.52
CA THR A 143 -12.57 -2.35 -9.19
C THR A 143 -11.12 -2.85 -9.04
N PRO A 144 -10.33 -2.26 -8.13
CA PRO A 144 -9.02 -2.81 -7.78
C PRO A 144 -9.07 -4.28 -7.38
N LYS A 145 -10.09 -4.68 -6.62
CA LYS A 145 -10.29 -6.08 -6.20
C LYS A 145 -10.46 -7.03 -7.40
N GLU A 146 -11.28 -6.64 -8.39
CA GLU A 146 -11.47 -7.45 -9.61
C GLU A 146 -10.18 -7.58 -10.40
N VAL A 147 -9.43 -6.48 -10.57
CA VAL A 147 -8.15 -6.48 -11.27
C VAL A 147 -7.12 -7.34 -10.52
N PHE A 148 -7.09 -7.26 -9.20
CA PHE A 148 -6.19 -8.04 -8.35
C PHE A 148 -6.48 -9.55 -8.45
N VAL A 149 -7.73 -9.97 -8.36
CA VAL A 149 -8.14 -11.38 -8.51
C VAL A 149 -7.75 -11.91 -9.89
N ASN A 150 -7.99 -11.13 -10.94
CA ASN A 150 -7.57 -11.50 -12.30
C ASN A 150 -6.04 -11.63 -12.42
N ALA A 151 -5.28 -10.75 -11.80
CA ALA A 151 -3.82 -10.80 -11.80
C ALA A 151 -3.30 -12.07 -11.10
N ILE A 152 -3.89 -12.44 -9.97
CA ILE A 152 -3.57 -13.69 -9.26
C ILE A 152 -3.85 -14.89 -10.17
N ASN A 153 -5.02 -14.96 -10.78
CA ASN A 153 -5.42 -16.07 -11.65
C ASN A 153 -4.50 -16.20 -12.86
N ASN A 154 -4.17 -15.08 -13.51
CA ASN A 154 -3.34 -15.06 -14.70
C ASN A 154 -1.87 -15.42 -14.45
N ASN A 155 -1.37 -15.18 -13.23
CA ASN A 155 0.00 -15.51 -12.85
C ASN A 155 0.14 -16.92 -12.25
N GLY A 156 -0.92 -17.74 -12.23
CA GLY A 156 -0.89 -19.11 -11.72
C GLY A 156 -0.71 -19.22 -10.20
N ILE A 157 -0.83 -18.11 -9.47
CA ILE A 157 -0.57 -18.02 -8.02
C ILE A 157 -1.65 -18.75 -7.21
N VAL A 158 -2.84 -18.92 -7.75
CA VAL A 158 -3.95 -19.63 -7.10
C VAL A 158 -3.56 -21.07 -6.70
N ALA A 159 -2.72 -21.72 -7.49
CA ALA A 159 -2.20 -23.04 -7.17
C ALA A 159 -1.27 -23.07 -5.94
N LEU A 160 -0.74 -21.92 -5.53
CA LEU A 160 0.13 -21.79 -4.36
C LEU A 160 -0.65 -21.41 -3.09
N LEU A 161 -1.90 -20.96 -3.23
CA LEU A 161 -2.78 -20.58 -2.11
C LEU A 161 -3.71 -21.71 -1.68
N THR A 162 -3.76 -22.77 -2.44
CA THR A 162 -4.48 -24.01 -2.13
C THR A 162 -3.52 -25.07 -1.58
#